data_941d53bd9aa4ac4aa9b3b8789ad3d576
#
_entry.id   941d53bd9aa4ac4aa9b3b8789ad3d576
#
_cell.length_a   1.000
_cell.length_b   1.000
_cell.length_c   1.000
_cell.angle_alpha   90.00
_cell.angle_beta   90.00
_cell.angle_gamma   90.00
#
_symmetry.space_group_name_H-M   'P 1'
#
loop_
_entity.id
_entity.type
_entity.pdbx_description
1 polymer ?
#
loop_
_entity_poly.entity_id
_entity_poly.type
_entity_poly.pdbx_seq_one_letter_code
_entity_poly.pdbx_strand_id
1 'polypeptide(L)'
;MMETIGFLGCGNMGGAIARAVCKAADPKKVYLANRTTAKAQALAKELGCKVATNAEVAAECDLIFLAVKPQMMEALLAPLKFSLDERPGRFVLCSMA
;
A
#
# COMPACT_ATOMS: atom_id res chain seq x y z
N MET A 1 -12.61 -12.22 -5.20
CA MET A 1 -12.73 -11.15 -4.18
C MET A 1 -11.36 -10.70 -3.75
N MET A 2 -11.16 -9.41 -3.57
CA MET A 2 -9.88 -8.89 -3.11
C MET A 2 -9.74 -9.08 -1.62
N GLU A 3 -8.69 -9.78 -1.20
CA GLU A 3 -8.50 -10.13 0.20
C GLU A 3 -7.45 -9.27 0.90
N THR A 4 -6.47 -8.75 0.15
CA THR A 4 -5.38 -7.96 0.72
C THR A 4 -5.32 -6.58 0.10
N ILE A 5 -5.12 -5.57 0.94
CA ILE A 5 -5.08 -4.18 0.53
C ILE A 5 -3.73 -3.61 0.96
N GLY A 6 -3.04 -2.99 0.02
CA GLY A 6 -1.74 -2.41 0.28
C GLY A 6 -1.71 -0.93 -0.04
N PHE A 7 -0.91 -0.19 0.73
CA PHE A 7 -0.69 1.24 0.51
C PHE A 7 0.78 1.47 0.25
N LEU A 8 1.08 2.11 -0.86
CA LEU A 8 2.41 2.60 -1.18
C LEU A 8 2.43 4.09 -0.87
N GLY A 9 2.95 4.44 0.30
CA GLY A 9 2.92 5.78 0.83
C GLY A 9 1.87 5.93 1.93
N CYS A 10 2.27 6.52 3.05
CA CYS A 10 1.42 6.72 4.22
C CYS A 10 1.45 8.17 4.69
N GLY A 11 1.48 9.11 3.74
CA GLY A 11 1.37 10.51 4.04
C GLY A 11 -0.04 10.88 4.49
N ASN A 12 -0.35 12.17 4.53
CA ASN A 12 -1.64 12.64 5.04
C ASN A 12 -2.83 11.98 4.34
N MET A 13 -2.80 11.94 3.02
CA MET A 13 -3.90 11.36 2.24
C MET A 13 -3.94 9.83 2.39
N GLY A 14 -2.79 9.17 2.26
CA GLY A 14 -2.71 7.71 2.39
C GLY A 14 -3.12 7.25 3.78
N GLY A 15 -2.68 7.97 4.82
CA GLY A 15 -3.05 7.66 6.19
C GLY A 15 -4.54 7.80 6.45
N ALA A 16 -5.17 8.84 5.91
CA ALA A 16 -6.60 9.06 6.06
C ALA A 16 -7.40 7.93 5.41
N ILE A 17 -7.01 7.52 4.21
CA ILE A 17 -7.69 6.44 3.50
C ILE A 17 -7.45 5.09 4.18
N ALA A 18 -6.24 4.86 4.70
CA ALA A 18 -5.94 3.64 5.44
C ALA A 18 -6.82 3.52 6.68
N ARG A 19 -7.05 4.62 7.39
CA ARG A 19 -7.95 4.64 8.54
C ARG A 19 -9.37 4.28 8.14
N ALA A 20 -9.85 4.84 7.03
CA ALA A 20 -11.20 4.54 6.54
C ALA A 20 -11.32 3.07 6.12
N VAL A 21 -10.31 2.54 5.44
CA VAL A 21 -10.31 1.15 4.99
C VAL A 21 -10.30 0.20 6.19
N CYS A 22 -9.53 0.50 7.23
CA CYS A 22 -9.46 -0.35 8.41
C CYS A 22 -10.75 -0.38 9.21
N LYS A 23 -11.63 0.59 9.01
CA LYS A 23 -12.97 0.56 9.61
C LYS A 23 -13.92 -0.34 8.84
N ALA A 24 -13.69 -0.50 7.54
CA ALA A 24 -14.56 -1.27 6.66
C ALA A 24 -14.05 -2.69 6.38
N ALA A 25 -12.76 -2.92 6.58
CA ALA A 25 -12.12 -4.21 6.28
C ALA A 25 -11.27 -4.66 7.47
N ASP A 26 -10.85 -5.92 7.45
CA ASP A 26 -9.99 -6.47 8.50
C ASP A 26 -8.60 -5.80 8.43
N PRO A 27 -8.18 -5.07 9.47
CA PRO A 27 -6.86 -4.44 9.47
C PRO A 27 -5.70 -5.42 9.26
N LYS A 28 -5.86 -6.67 9.65
CA LYS A 28 -4.83 -7.69 9.46
C LYS A 28 -4.55 -7.99 8.00
N LYS A 29 -5.45 -7.60 7.11
CA LYS A 29 -5.30 -7.77 5.66
C LYS A 29 -4.83 -6.49 4.98
N VAL A 30 -4.50 -5.46 5.75
CA VAL A 30 -4.02 -4.17 5.23
C VAL A 30 -2.51 -4.08 5.46
N TYR A 31 -1.79 -3.75 4.41
CA TYR A 31 -0.34 -3.64 4.42
C TYR A 31 0.06 -2.20 4.13
N LEU A 32 0.94 -1.65 4.94
CA LEU A 32 1.41 -0.28 4.82
C LEU A 32 2.88 -0.27 4.46
N ALA A 33 3.23 0.36 3.35
CA ALA A 33 4.60 0.58 2.94
C ALA A 33 4.82 2.08 2.78
N ASN A 34 5.92 2.59 3.32
CA ASN A 34 6.25 3.99 3.21
C ASN A 34 7.76 4.16 3.17
N ARG A 35 8.19 5.18 2.45
CA ARG A 35 9.60 5.53 2.36
C ARG A 35 10.21 5.74 3.76
N THR A 36 9.46 6.40 4.65
CA THR A 36 9.84 6.53 6.04
C THR A 36 9.15 5.42 6.83
N THR A 37 9.89 4.38 7.15
CA THR A 37 9.35 3.20 7.83
C THR A 37 8.69 3.55 9.17
N ALA A 38 9.23 4.54 9.88
CA ALA A 38 8.66 4.96 11.17
C ALA A 38 7.20 5.41 11.04
N LYS A 39 6.84 6.10 9.95
CA LYS A 39 5.46 6.53 9.72
C LYS A 39 4.54 5.33 9.49
N ALA A 40 4.99 4.37 8.70
CA ALA A 40 4.22 3.16 8.45
C ALA A 40 4.03 2.35 9.73
N GLN A 41 5.10 2.23 10.51
CA GLN A 41 5.03 1.50 11.79
C GLN A 41 4.07 2.16 12.77
N ALA A 42 4.12 3.48 12.91
CA ALA A 42 3.23 4.20 13.81
C ALA A 42 1.78 4.03 13.42
N LEU A 43 1.48 4.17 12.13
CA LEU A 43 0.13 4.02 11.62
C LEU A 43 -0.36 2.57 11.74
N ALA A 44 0.50 1.61 11.44
CA ALA A 44 0.16 0.20 11.56
C ALA A 44 -0.17 -0.17 13.01
N LYS A 45 0.59 0.36 13.98
CA LYS A 45 0.33 0.13 15.39
C LYS A 45 -1.01 0.73 15.81
N GLU A 46 -1.31 1.94 15.34
CA GLU A 46 -2.57 2.61 15.63
C GLU A 46 -3.77 1.83 15.09
N LEU A 47 -3.66 1.31 13.87
CA LEU A 47 -4.78 0.69 13.17
C LEU A 47 -4.83 -0.83 13.27
N GLY A 48 -3.77 -1.47 13.74
CA GLY A 48 -3.67 -2.92 13.77
C GLY A 48 -3.30 -3.53 12.43
N CYS A 49 -2.71 -2.75 11.54
CA CYS A 49 -2.28 -3.19 10.21
C CYS A 49 -0.88 -3.80 10.25
N LYS A 50 -0.42 -4.26 9.09
CA LYS A 50 0.92 -4.78 8.93
C LYS A 50 1.80 -3.80 8.18
N VAL A 51 3.09 -3.77 8.52
CA VAL A 51 4.09 -3.01 7.77
C VAL A 51 4.73 -3.94 6.76
N ALA A 52 4.92 -3.45 5.55
CA ALA A 52 5.55 -4.22 4.48
C ALA A 52 6.47 -3.33 3.65
N THR A 53 7.30 -3.95 2.84
CA THR A 53 8.11 -3.21 1.87
C THR A 53 7.28 -2.95 0.62
N ASN A 54 7.74 -2.01 -0.21
CA ASN A 54 7.07 -1.75 -1.49
C ASN A 54 7.00 -3.02 -2.34
N ALA A 55 8.07 -3.81 -2.35
CA ALA A 55 8.11 -5.05 -3.11
C ALA A 55 7.09 -6.07 -2.59
N GLU A 56 6.93 -6.18 -1.28
CA GLU A 56 5.96 -7.09 -0.69
C GLU A 56 4.52 -6.68 -1.04
N VAL A 57 4.23 -5.38 -0.98
CA VAL A 57 2.90 -4.87 -1.36
C VAL A 57 2.63 -5.18 -2.83
N ALA A 58 3.62 -4.93 -3.70
CA ALA A 58 3.47 -5.18 -5.13
C ALA A 58 3.26 -6.66 -5.44
N ALA A 59 3.90 -7.55 -4.69
CA ALA A 59 3.83 -8.98 -4.94
C ALA A 59 2.59 -9.64 -4.34
N GLU A 60 2.11 -9.15 -3.21
CA GLU A 60 1.11 -9.87 -2.41
C GLU A 60 -0.26 -9.22 -2.30
N CYS A 61 -0.35 -7.90 -2.50
CA CYS A 61 -1.63 -7.23 -2.33
C CYS A 61 -2.48 -7.23 -3.59
N ASP A 62 -3.77 -7.43 -3.41
CA ASP A 62 -4.72 -7.48 -4.53
C ASP A 62 -5.19 -6.07 -4.93
N LEU A 63 -5.40 -5.21 -3.95
CA LEU A 63 -5.75 -3.81 -4.19
C LEU A 63 -4.64 -2.94 -3.63
N ILE A 64 -4.02 -2.13 -4.47
CA ILE A 64 -2.86 -1.32 -4.10
C ILE A 64 -3.19 0.16 -4.32
N PHE A 65 -3.12 0.94 -3.25
CA PHE A 65 -3.30 2.39 -3.32
C PHE A 65 -1.95 3.07 -3.44
N LEU A 66 -1.82 3.93 -4.44
CA LEU A 66 -0.60 4.71 -4.67
C LEU A 66 -0.81 6.09 -4.07
N ALA A 67 -0.34 6.28 -2.85
CA ALA A 67 -0.54 7.51 -2.07
C ALA A 67 0.73 8.36 -2.07
N VAL A 68 1.24 8.65 -3.24
CA VAL A 68 2.45 9.47 -3.42
C VAL A 68 2.17 10.60 -4.42
N LYS A 69 3.00 11.62 -4.39
CA LYS A 69 2.86 12.74 -5.33
C LYS A 69 3.12 12.26 -6.77
N PRO A 70 2.45 12.87 -7.77
CA PRO A 70 2.61 12.42 -9.16
C PRO A 70 4.05 12.36 -9.64
N GLN A 71 4.87 13.31 -9.24
CA GLN A 71 6.28 13.33 -9.65
C GLN A 71 7.10 12.20 -9.03
N MET A 72 6.59 11.55 -7.98
CA MET A 72 7.25 10.43 -7.34
C MET A 72 6.77 9.09 -7.87
N MET A 73 5.68 9.08 -8.63
CA MET A 73 5.02 7.87 -9.07
C MET A 73 5.91 6.98 -9.93
N GLU A 74 6.60 7.59 -10.90
CA GLU A 74 7.48 6.86 -11.80
C GLU A 74 8.66 6.22 -11.05
N ALA A 75 9.29 6.98 -10.17
CA ALA A 75 10.40 6.48 -9.37
C ALA A 75 9.97 5.36 -8.42
N LEU A 76 8.74 5.42 -7.93
CA LEU A 76 8.17 4.38 -7.08
C LEU A 76 7.88 3.10 -7.86
N LEU A 77 7.24 3.23 -9.02
CA LEU A 77 6.77 2.09 -9.79
C LEU A 77 7.84 1.39 -10.64
N ALA A 78 8.85 2.13 -11.10
CA ALA A 78 9.88 1.55 -11.95
C ALA A 78 10.56 0.32 -11.33
N PRO A 79 11.03 0.35 -10.05
CA PRO A 79 11.61 -0.83 -9.44
C PRO A 79 10.62 -1.96 -9.18
N LEU A 80 9.32 -1.66 -9.16
CA LEU A 80 8.28 -2.64 -8.86
C LEU A 80 7.66 -3.27 -10.10
N LYS A 81 7.98 -2.75 -11.27
CA LYS A 81 7.37 -3.20 -12.51
C LYS A 81 7.53 -4.71 -12.71
N PHE A 82 8.72 -5.22 -12.47
CA PHE A 82 8.99 -6.64 -12.61
C PHE A 82 8.10 -7.47 -11.65
N SER A 83 8.03 -7.06 -10.40
CA SER A 83 7.21 -7.75 -9.40
C SER A 83 5.73 -7.73 -9.77
N LEU A 84 5.24 -6.61 -10.31
CA LEU A 84 3.85 -6.49 -10.74
C LEU A 84 3.56 -7.32 -11.97
N ASP A 85 4.48 -7.36 -12.93
CA ASP A 85 4.30 -8.11 -14.18
C ASP A 85 4.39 -9.62 -13.96
N GLU A 86 5.22 -10.06 -13.01
CA GLU A 86 5.47 -11.49 -12.76
C GLU A 86 4.56 -12.11 -11.73
N ARG A 87 3.77 -11.31 -11.00
CA ARG A 87 2.93 -11.87 -9.95
C ARG A 87 1.79 -12.71 -10.53
N PRO A 88 1.45 -13.84 -9.88
CA PRO A 88 0.28 -14.60 -10.29
C PRO A 88 -1.00 -13.89 -9.84
N GLY A 89 -2.06 -14.04 -10.62
CA GLY A 89 -3.35 -13.49 -10.29
C GLY A 89 -3.51 -12.03 -10.66
N ARG A 90 -4.65 -11.47 -10.31
CA ARG A 90 -5.01 -10.11 -10.65
C ARG A 90 -4.74 -9.14 -9.52
N PHE A 91 -4.50 -7.90 -9.88
CA PHE A 91 -4.39 -6.82 -8.91
C PHE A 91 -4.96 -5.54 -9.50
N VAL A 92 -5.29 -4.59 -8.63
CA VAL A 92 -5.80 -3.28 -9.04
C VAL A 92 -4.94 -2.20 -8.41
N LEU A 93 -4.50 -1.25 -9.21
CA LEU A 93 -3.77 -0.07 -8.75
C LEU A 93 -4.72 1.12 -8.72
N CYS A 94 -4.79 1.79 -7.58
CA CYS A 94 -5.56 3.02 -7.41
C CYS A 94 -4.63 4.18 -7.12
N SER A 95 -4.56 5.11 -8.05
CA SER A 95 -3.78 6.33 -7.86
C SER A 95 -4.61 7.37 -7.12
N MET A 96 -4.04 7.98 -6.09
CA MET A 96 -4.68 9.02 -5.31
C MET A 96 -3.98 10.38 -5.50
N ALA A 97 -3.18 10.47 -6.53
CA ALA A 97 -2.46 11.70 -6.82
C ALA A 97 -3.34 12.69 -7.57
#